data_e09ed919140356b702bcef17f993d7f5
#
_entry.id   e09ed919140356b702bcef17f993d7f5
#
_cell.length_a   1.000
_cell.length_b   1.000
_cell.length_c   1.000
_cell.angle_alpha   90.00
_cell.angle_beta   90.00
_cell.angle_gamma   90.00
#
_symmetry.space_group_name_H-M   'P 1'
#
loop_
_entity.id
_entity.type
_entity.pdbx_description
1 polymer ?
#
loop_
_entity_poly.entity_id
_entity_poly.type
_entity_poly.pdbx_seq_one_letter_code
_entity_poly.pdbx_strand_id
1 'polypeptide(L)'
;MSKYFSEEFFKEVEGKLGGDPTWQQATKGVKSTIKLSTTDQGTSYLVTIDDGTTRIGKTDAAVQAEFSFEGTYEAWTKLAKGEVDLQSAVLKGHLRFRGSITKILFYKDRFVRIADIMKSVPLEF
;
A
#
# COMPACT_ATOMS: atom_id res chain seq x y z
N MET A 1 15.70 -8.07 -9.49
CA MET A 1 14.75 -7.98 -8.35
C MET A 1 14.92 -6.65 -7.64
N SER A 2 13.83 -6.06 -7.23
CA SER A 2 13.86 -4.77 -6.52
C SER A 2 14.03 -4.96 -5.03
N LYS A 3 14.75 -4.04 -4.40
CA LYS A 3 14.80 -4.01 -2.94
C LYS A 3 13.42 -3.65 -2.40
N TYR A 4 12.95 -4.43 -1.43
CA TYR A 4 11.63 -4.24 -0.85
C TYR A 4 11.51 -2.85 -0.22
N PHE A 5 10.33 -2.24 -0.37
CA PHE A 5 9.97 -0.93 0.17
C PHE A 5 10.92 0.19 -0.28
N SER A 6 11.30 0.18 -1.55
CA SER A 6 12.13 1.20 -2.20
C SER A 6 11.37 1.89 -3.32
N GLU A 7 11.91 2.99 -3.86
CA GLU A 7 11.29 3.65 -5.01
C GLU A 7 11.17 2.72 -6.21
N GLU A 8 12.19 1.92 -6.47
CA GLU A 8 12.19 0.96 -7.56
C GLU A 8 11.09 -0.07 -7.38
N PHE A 9 10.95 -0.62 -6.16
CA PHE A 9 9.88 -1.56 -5.83
C PHE A 9 8.51 -0.94 -6.10
N PHE A 10 8.26 0.26 -5.59
CA PHE A 10 6.95 0.90 -5.76
C PHE A 10 6.67 1.34 -7.20
N LYS A 11 7.69 1.60 -8.00
CA LYS A 11 7.50 1.82 -9.45
C LYS A 11 7.00 0.54 -10.13
N GLU A 12 7.52 -0.61 -9.74
CA GLU A 12 7.03 -1.89 -10.25
C GLU A 12 5.59 -2.15 -9.81
N VAL A 13 5.26 -1.85 -8.55
CA VAL A 13 3.88 -1.96 -8.05
C VAL A 13 2.95 -1.04 -8.86
N GLU A 14 3.36 0.20 -9.08
CA GLU A 14 2.59 1.16 -9.89
C GLU A 14 2.32 0.61 -11.30
N GLY A 15 3.34 0.08 -11.95
CA GLY A 15 3.20 -0.51 -13.28
C GLY A 15 2.25 -1.70 -13.31
N LYS A 16 2.34 -2.58 -12.31
CA LYS A 16 1.45 -3.74 -12.20
C LYS A 16 0.00 -3.32 -11.95
N LEU A 17 -0.23 -2.34 -11.10
CA LEU A 17 -1.57 -1.80 -10.86
C LEU A 17 -2.15 -1.18 -12.12
N GLY A 18 -1.33 -0.46 -12.87
CA GLY A 18 -1.75 0.15 -14.13
C GLY A 18 -2.17 -0.86 -15.20
N GLY A 19 -1.60 -2.06 -15.16
CA GLY A 19 -1.95 -3.15 -16.08
C GLY A 19 -2.94 -4.17 -15.50
N ASP A 20 -3.46 -3.96 -14.30
CA ASP A 20 -4.35 -4.91 -13.63
C ASP A 20 -5.82 -4.54 -13.87
N PRO A 21 -6.57 -5.35 -14.66
CA PRO A 21 -7.97 -5.03 -14.97
C PRO A 21 -8.86 -4.94 -13.73
N THR A 22 -8.60 -5.78 -12.72
CA THR A 22 -9.35 -5.75 -11.46
C THR A 22 -9.17 -4.42 -10.74
N TRP A 23 -7.93 -3.95 -10.67
CA TRP A 23 -7.61 -2.67 -10.04
C TRP A 23 -8.20 -1.49 -10.83
N GLN A 24 -8.06 -1.51 -12.15
CA GLN A 24 -8.60 -0.46 -13.01
C GLN A 24 -10.13 -0.32 -12.83
N GLN A 25 -10.83 -1.43 -12.79
CA GLN A 25 -12.27 -1.45 -12.57
C GLN A 25 -12.62 -0.94 -11.17
N ALA A 26 -11.88 -1.38 -10.16
CA ALA A 26 -12.14 -1.01 -8.76
C ALA A 26 -11.87 0.47 -8.46
N THR A 27 -11.00 1.12 -9.23
CA THR A 27 -10.62 2.52 -9.00
C THR A 27 -11.28 3.52 -9.95
N LYS A 28 -12.09 3.05 -10.87
CA LYS A 28 -12.83 3.92 -11.76
C LYS A 28 -13.76 4.83 -10.95
N GLY A 29 -13.65 6.15 -11.15
CA GLY A 29 -14.42 7.13 -10.39
C GLY A 29 -13.93 7.38 -8.97
N VAL A 30 -12.84 6.74 -8.55
CA VAL A 30 -12.29 6.88 -7.20
C VAL A 30 -11.19 7.92 -7.18
N LYS A 31 -11.23 8.82 -6.19
CA LYS A 31 -10.15 9.75 -5.89
C LYS A 31 -9.77 9.58 -4.43
N SER A 32 -8.53 9.15 -4.18
CA SER A 32 -8.06 8.88 -2.82
C SER A 32 -6.56 8.89 -2.76
N THR A 33 -6.04 9.01 -1.54
CA THR A 33 -4.62 8.91 -1.25
C THR A 33 -4.40 7.92 -0.12
N ILE A 34 -3.35 7.09 -0.25
CA ILE A 34 -2.97 6.10 0.75
C ILE A 34 -1.47 6.26 1.01
N LYS A 35 -1.10 6.48 2.25
CA LYS A 35 0.31 6.58 2.64
C LYS A 35 0.77 5.28 3.27
N LEU A 36 1.92 4.77 2.82
CA LEU A 36 2.54 3.54 3.32
C LEU A 36 3.90 3.91 3.91
N SER A 37 4.10 3.65 5.21
CA SER A 37 5.30 4.11 5.92
C SER A 37 5.98 3.00 6.70
N THR A 38 7.32 3.03 6.69
CA THR A 38 8.13 2.26 7.64
C THR A 38 8.55 3.19 8.78
N THR A 39 8.19 2.84 10.00
CA THR A 39 8.42 3.70 11.16
C THR A 39 9.88 3.71 11.60
N ASP A 40 10.56 2.57 11.50
CA ASP A 40 11.97 2.43 11.90
C ASP A 40 12.96 2.89 10.85
N GLN A 41 12.58 2.88 9.56
CA GLN A 41 13.45 3.36 8.48
C GLN A 41 13.12 4.79 8.03
N GLY A 42 12.01 5.33 8.52
CA GLY A 42 11.62 6.69 8.19
C GLY A 42 11.28 6.92 6.72
N THR A 43 10.81 5.89 6.02
CA THR A 43 10.42 6.00 4.61
C THR A 43 8.91 6.00 4.46
N SER A 44 8.42 6.83 3.54
CA SER A 44 6.99 6.93 3.25
C SER A 44 6.76 7.01 1.75
N TYR A 45 5.70 6.35 1.30
CA TYR A 45 5.27 6.37 -0.10
C TYR A 45 3.80 6.72 -0.17
N LEU A 46 3.44 7.56 -1.12
CA LEU A 46 2.07 7.99 -1.32
C LEU A 46 1.50 7.35 -2.58
N VAL A 47 0.42 6.59 -2.41
CA VAL A 47 -0.37 6.05 -3.50
C VAL A 47 -1.48 7.07 -3.78
N THR A 48 -1.48 7.63 -4.99
CA THR A 48 -2.51 8.57 -5.43
C THR A 48 -3.38 7.88 -6.47
N ILE A 49 -4.68 7.78 -6.17
CA ILE A 49 -5.67 7.19 -7.07
C ILE A 49 -6.52 8.33 -7.62
N ASP A 50 -6.60 8.42 -8.94
CA ASP A 50 -7.42 9.43 -9.61
C ASP A 50 -8.09 8.80 -10.83
N ASP A 51 -9.33 8.38 -10.65
CA ASP A 51 -10.21 7.84 -11.69
C ASP A 51 -9.50 6.80 -12.56
N GLY A 52 -9.02 5.74 -11.93
CA GLY A 52 -8.33 4.64 -12.61
C GLY A 52 -6.83 4.85 -12.83
N THR A 53 -6.33 6.06 -12.69
CA THR A 53 -4.90 6.35 -12.76
C THR A 53 -4.31 6.24 -11.36
N THR A 54 -3.23 5.45 -11.23
CA THR A 54 -2.56 5.24 -9.95
C THR A 54 -1.10 5.63 -10.07
N ARG A 55 -0.64 6.46 -9.14
CA ARG A 55 0.76 6.86 -9.04
C ARG A 55 1.27 6.59 -7.64
N ILE A 56 2.51 6.10 -7.55
CA ILE A 56 3.16 5.84 -6.27
C ILE A 56 4.50 6.57 -6.27
N GLY A 57 4.70 7.47 -5.32
CA GLY A 57 5.94 8.22 -5.20
C GLY A 57 6.38 8.35 -3.76
N LYS A 58 7.68 8.55 -3.57
CA LYS A 58 8.24 8.82 -2.25
C LYS A 58 7.65 10.13 -1.72
N THR A 59 7.32 10.14 -0.43
CA THR A 59 6.73 11.30 0.22
C THR A 59 7.32 11.51 1.61
N ASP A 60 6.90 12.57 2.25
CA ASP A 60 7.30 12.92 3.61
C ASP A 60 6.28 12.34 4.61
N ALA A 61 6.75 11.93 5.78
CA ALA A 61 5.87 11.42 6.83
C ALA A 61 4.84 12.45 7.28
N ALA A 62 5.11 13.74 7.13
CA ALA A 62 4.19 14.82 7.49
C ALA A 62 3.05 15.03 6.49
N VAL A 63 3.13 14.45 5.30
CA VAL A 63 2.09 14.61 4.28
C VAL A 63 0.81 13.92 4.74
N GLN A 64 -0.31 14.62 4.63
CA GLN A 64 -1.63 14.10 4.98
C GLN A 64 -2.18 13.26 3.82
N ALA A 65 -2.71 12.09 4.15
CA ALA A 65 -3.37 11.21 3.19
C ALA A 65 -4.74 10.81 3.76
N GLU A 66 -5.66 10.43 2.91
CA GLU A 66 -6.97 9.97 3.34
C GLU A 66 -6.85 8.72 4.22
N PHE A 67 -5.96 7.80 3.82
CA PHE A 67 -5.67 6.59 4.59
C PHE A 67 -4.16 6.45 4.76
N SER A 68 -3.74 5.84 5.87
CA SER A 68 -2.33 5.50 6.04
C SER A 68 -2.16 4.17 6.77
N PHE A 69 -1.11 3.45 6.40
CA PHE A 69 -0.65 2.23 7.07
C PHE A 69 0.79 2.46 7.49
N GLU A 70 1.06 2.26 8.77
CA GLU A 70 2.40 2.47 9.34
C GLU A 70 2.84 1.22 10.08
N GLY A 71 4.08 0.82 9.91
CA GLY A 71 4.65 -0.30 10.64
C GLY A 71 6.15 -0.37 10.47
N THR A 72 6.78 -1.29 11.21
CA THR A 72 8.21 -1.52 11.07
C THR A 72 8.48 -2.22 9.74
N TYR A 73 9.73 -2.16 9.28
CA TYR A 73 10.16 -2.90 8.09
C TYR A 73 9.89 -4.40 8.24
N GLU A 74 10.13 -4.93 9.45
CA GLU A 74 9.82 -6.34 9.75
C GLU A 74 8.34 -6.66 9.56
N ALA A 75 7.44 -5.79 10.05
CA ALA A 75 6.00 -5.98 9.88
C ALA A 75 5.61 -6.02 8.41
N TRP A 76 6.14 -5.11 7.60
CA TRP A 76 5.92 -5.09 6.16
C TRP A 76 6.50 -6.34 5.47
N THR A 77 7.66 -6.82 5.94
CA THR A 77 8.30 -8.03 5.42
C THR A 77 7.44 -9.27 5.66
N LYS A 78 6.84 -9.40 6.84
CA LYS A 78 5.90 -10.51 7.14
C LYS A 78 4.71 -10.50 6.20
N LEU A 79 4.19 -9.33 5.90
CA LEU A 79 3.10 -9.18 4.94
C LEU A 79 3.54 -9.63 3.54
N ALA A 80 4.73 -9.20 3.10
CA ALA A 80 5.27 -9.56 1.79
C ALA A 80 5.53 -11.05 1.64
N LYS A 81 5.94 -11.72 2.72
CA LYS A 81 6.20 -13.16 2.73
C LYS A 81 4.92 -13.99 2.87
N GLY A 82 3.78 -13.36 3.06
CA GLY A 82 2.51 -14.06 3.26
C GLY A 82 2.34 -14.69 4.63
N GLU A 83 3.19 -14.33 5.59
CA GLU A 83 3.09 -14.84 6.97
C GLU A 83 1.89 -14.26 7.72
N VAL A 84 1.41 -13.11 7.28
CA VAL A 84 0.23 -12.43 7.81
C VAL A 84 -0.46 -11.70 6.68
N ASP A 85 -1.79 -11.67 6.67
CA ASP A 85 -2.53 -10.86 5.72
C ASP A 85 -2.72 -9.42 6.26
N LEU A 86 -3.17 -8.51 5.40
CA LEU A 86 -3.32 -7.10 5.76
C LEU A 86 -4.29 -6.91 6.93
N GLN A 87 -5.44 -7.57 6.91
CA GLN A 87 -6.44 -7.45 7.95
C GLN A 87 -5.90 -7.92 9.30
N SER A 88 -5.23 -9.09 9.32
CA SER A 88 -4.62 -9.62 10.54
C SER A 88 -3.51 -8.73 11.05
N ALA A 89 -2.70 -8.17 10.16
CA ALA A 89 -1.62 -7.26 10.55
C ALA A 89 -2.16 -6.03 11.29
N VAL A 90 -3.26 -5.46 10.80
CA VAL A 90 -3.91 -4.31 11.45
C VAL A 90 -4.56 -4.72 12.77
N LEU A 91 -5.31 -5.83 12.79
CA LEU A 91 -6.00 -6.30 13.99
C LEU A 91 -5.04 -6.66 15.12
N LYS A 92 -3.88 -7.24 14.78
CA LYS A 92 -2.85 -7.64 15.76
C LYS A 92 -1.92 -6.49 16.15
N GLY A 93 -2.10 -5.32 15.57
CA GLY A 93 -1.28 -4.15 15.88
C GLY A 93 0.10 -4.13 15.21
N HIS A 94 0.37 -5.00 14.25
CA HIS A 94 1.63 -4.98 13.49
C HIS A 94 1.70 -3.79 12.54
N LEU A 95 0.55 -3.43 11.96
CA LEU A 95 0.39 -2.23 11.16
C LEU A 95 -0.65 -1.33 11.80
N ARG A 96 -0.33 -0.04 11.89
CA ARG A 96 -1.27 0.97 12.39
C ARG A 96 -2.00 1.58 11.20
N PHE A 97 -3.33 1.48 11.23
CA PHE A 97 -4.18 2.09 10.22
C PHE A 97 -4.71 3.43 10.73
N ARG A 98 -4.70 4.43 9.86
CA ARG A 98 -5.35 5.72 10.11
C ARG A 98 -6.26 6.05 8.93
N GLY A 99 -7.48 6.51 9.24
CA GLY A 99 -8.46 6.87 8.23
C GLY A 99 -9.86 6.73 8.77
N SER A 100 -10.85 7.05 7.94
CA SER A 100 -12.25 6.94 8.31
C SER A 100 -12.68 5.48 8.45
N ILE A 101 -13.15 5.10 9.64
CA ILE A 101 -13.67 3.76 9.90
C ILE A 101 -14.88 3.47 9.02
N THR A 102 -15.70 4.49 8.75
CA THR A 102 -16.86 4.35 7.88
C THR A 102 -16.46 3.99 6.46
N LYS A 103 -15.36 4.56 5.97
CA LYS A 103 -14.87 4.32 4.62
C LYS A 103 -14.05 3.05 4.48
N ILE A 104 -13.51 2.51 5.57
CA ILE A 104 -12.64 1.33 5.50
C ILE A 104 -13.34 0.13 4.87
N LEU A 105 -14.62 -0.09 5.18
CA LEU A 105 -15.40 -1.19 4.61
C LEU A 105 -15.59 -1.01 3.11
N PHE A 106 -15.75 0.24 2.67
CA PHE A 106 -15.91 0.57 1.26
C PHE A 106 -14.62 0.34 0.46
N TYR A 107 -13.45 0.63 1.08
CA TYR A 107 -12.16 0.55 0.40
C TYR A 107 -11.39 -0.75 0.66
N LYS A 108 -11.91 -1.63 1.51
CA LYS A 108 -11.24 -2.84 1.95
C LYS A 108 -10.66 -3.67 0.80
N ASP A 109 -11.44 -3.93 -0.23
CA ASP A 109 -10.99 -4.76 -1.35
C ASP A 109 -9.85 -4.11 -2.12
N ARG A 110 -9.83 -2.78 -2.17
CA ARG A 110 -8.75 -2.03 -2.82
C ARG A 110 -7.45 -2.15 -2.03
N PHE A 111 -7.52 -2.03 -0.71
CA PHE A 111 -6.34 -2.20 0.15
C PHE A 111 -5.77 -3.62 0.02
N VAL A 112 -6.63 -4.63 0.03
CA VAL A 112 -6.22 -6.04 -0.14
C VAL A 112 -5.57 -6.23 -1.51
N ARG A 113 -6.11 -5.62 -2.56
CA ARG A 113 -5.54 -5.74 -3.90
C ARG A 113 -4.16 -5.13 -4.00
N ILE A 114 -3.93 -3.97 -3.39
CA ILE A 114 -2.58 -3.37 -3.33
C ILE A 114 -1.61 -4.32 -2.64
N ALA A 115 -2.00 -4.89 -1.50
CA ALA A 115 -1.15 -5.84 -0.76
C ALA A 115 -0.84 -7.08 -1.61
N ASP A 116 -1.82 -7.60 -2.33
CA ASP A 116 -1.62 -8.76 -3.22
C ASP A 116 -0.64 -8.44 -4.36
N ILE A 117 -0.76 -7.28 -4.96
CA ILE A 117 0.16 -6.84 -6.01
C ILE A 117 1.56 -6.63 -5.45
N MET A 118 1.69 -6.06 -4.25
CA MET A 118 2.98 -5.91 -3.59
C MET A 118 3.67 -7.26 -3.37
N LYS A 119 2.92 -8.30 -2.99
CA LYS A 119 3.45 -9.66 -2.82
C LYS A 119 3.87 -10.30 -4.14
N SER A 120 3.31 -9.87 -5.25
CA SER A 120 3.58 -10.46 -6.57
C SER A 120 4.88 -9.95 -7.20
N VAL A 121 5.42 -8.83 -6.71
CA VAL A 121 6.67 -8.27 -7.23
C VAL A 121 7.85 -9.09 -6.70
N PRO A 122 8.80 -9.53 -7.58
CA PRO A 122 9.99 -10.21 -7.11
C PRO A 122 10.80 -9.31 -6.16
N LEU A 123 11.14 -9.85 -5.00
CA LEU A 123 11.69 -9.07 -3.89
C LEU A 123 13.08 -9.51 -3.47
N GLU A 124 13.85 -8.50 -3.06
CA GLU A 124 15.11 -8.67 -2.34
C GLU A 124 14.96 -7.93 -1.00
N PHE A 125 15.02 -8.67 0.07
CA PHE A 125 14.87 -8.11 1.42
C PHE A 125 16.15 -7.53 2.02
#